data_8df69fc8b88cab1aec436e105aff4011
#
_entry.id   8df69fc8b88cab1aec436e105aff4011
#
_cell.length_a   1.000
_cell.length_b   1.000
_cell.length_c   1.000
_cell.angle_alpha   90.00
_cell.angle_beta   90.00
_cell.angle_gamma   90.00
#
_symmetry.space_group_name_H-M   'P 1'
#
loop_
_entity.id
_entity.type
_entity.pdbx_description
1 polymer ?
#
loop_
_entity_poly.entity_id
_entity_poly.type
_entity_poly.pdbx_seq_one_letter_code
_entity_poly.pdbx_strand_id
1 'polypeptide(L)'
;IERSIAFGGNDRPGVMSVNAGRAYLNRYGILPGQRIVIATNNDSAYRAARDLSKAGAEVTLVDARATNTPSLPDGLRHDKGYAPLQTFGRKNLSAVQLAERDETVWHAAQKLDCDLLLVSGGWSPVVNLSSNRGAAPGWNSENACFLPTPATEPLFSAGAACGIWQHAACEASGVAAAQSALGEPAHPPKPGGWENPIQPIYEVCLPEQNAKSFVDFQHDVTSSDLRLAHQEGFVSVEHMKRYTTLGMATDQGKMGNVIGLALMAEALGKTIPEVGTTRFRPPYTPVAIGAFAGRQVGAHFKALRRTPLHNWNLKRGAIM
;
A
#
# COMPACT_ATOMS: atom_id res chain seq x y z
N ILE A 1 -5.41 -3.46 -2.71
CA ILE A 1 -4.62 -2.23 -2.57
C ILE A 1 -3.15 -2.60 -2.59
N GLU A 2 -2.35 -1.97 -3.45
CA GLU A 2 -0.91 -2.15 -3.52
C GLU A 2 -0.22 -1.47 -2.33
N ARG A 3 0.70 -2.18 -1.68
CA ARG A 3 1.50 -1.64 -0.56
C ARG A 3 2.81 -1.07 -1.07
N SER A 4 3.32 -0.06 -0.38
CA SER A 4 4.69 0.41 -0.54
C SER A 4 5.67 -0.46 0.28
N ILE A 5 6.93 -0.11 0.20
CA ILE A 5 8.01 -0.52 1.11
C ILE A 5 8.48 0.76 1.80
N ALA A 6 8.81 0.73 3.10
CA ALA A 6 9.39 1.85 3.79
C ALA A 6 10.90 1.90 3.51
N PHE A 7 11.42 3.04 3.09
CA PHE A 7 12.84 3.29 2.84
C PHE A 7 13.14 4.79 2.88
N GLY A 8 14.40 5.17 2.94
CA GLY A 8 14.80 6.57 3.11
C GLY A 8 14.31 7.50 2.00
N GLY A 9 13.53 8.52 2.37
CA GLY A 9 13.00 9.54 1.46
C GLY A 9 11.98 8.99 0.45
N ASN A 10 11.19 8.01 0.84
CA ASN A 10 10.15 7.39 0.02
C ASN A 10 8.93 8.31 -0.24
N ASP A 11 8.89 9.50 0.38
CA ASP A 11 7.92 10.56 0.16
C ASP A 11 8.30 11.55 -0.95
N ARG A 12 9.50 11.39 -1.53
CA ARG A 12 10.02 12.32 -2.53
C ARG A 12 9.15 12.36 -3.79
N PRO A 13 8.82 13.56 -4.35
CA PRO A 13 8.16 13.66 -5.64
C PRO A 13 8.92 12.90 -6.73
N GLY A 14 8.23 11.99 -7.42
CA GLY A 14 8.81 11.01 -8.33
C GLY A 14 8.82 9.58 -7.75
N VAL A 15 8.35 9.37 -6.51
CA VAL A 15 8.07 8.05 -5.95
C VAL A 15 6.57 7.80 -5.93
N MET A 16 6.12 6.67 -6.46
CA MET A 16 4.70 6.27 -6.43
C MET A 16 4.54 4.74 -6.48
N SER A 17 3.32 4.23 -6.34
CA SER A 17 3.07 2.80 -6.52
C SER A 17 3.18 2.38 -7.98
N VAL A 18 3.53 1.11 -8.22
CA VAL A 18 3.63 0.55 -9.58
C VAL A 18 2.29 0.65 -10.32
N ASN A 19 1.20 0.35 -9.61
CA ASN A 19 -0.13 0.41 -10.20
C ASN A 19 -0.55 1.85 -10.56
N ALA A 20 -0.12 2.86 -9.81
CA ALA A 20 -0.36 4.26 -10.16
C ALA A 20 0.37 4.64 -11.44
N GLY A 21 1.66 4.32 -11.58
CA GLY A 21 2.43 4.57 -12.80
C GLY A 21 1.81 3.89 -14.02
N ARG A 22 1.37 2.64 -13.85
CA ARG A 22 0.67 1.89 -14.91
C ARG A 22 -0.69 2.51 -15.25
N ALA A 23 -1.42 3.03 -14.27
CA ALA A 23 -2.71 3.71 -14.50
C ALA A 23 -2.53 5.02 -15.28
N TYR A 24 -1.49 5.81 -15.01
CA TYR A 24 -1.17 6.99 -15.81
C TYR A 24 -1.00 6.63 -17.29
N LEU A 25 -0.25 5.57 -17.58
CA LEU A 25 -0.05 5.12 -18.96
C LEU A 25 -1.35 4.60 -19.60
N ASN A 26 -1.96 3.58 -18.97
CA ASN A 26 -3.02 2.80 -19.63
C ASN A 26 -4.38 3.48 -19.60
N ARG A 27 -4.64 4.34 -18.61
CA ARG A 27 -5.93 5.03 -18.47
C ARG A 27 -5.90 6.44 -19.04
N TYR A 28 -4.76 7.12 -18.91
CA TYR A 28 -4.67 8.53 -19.29
C TYR A 28 -3.72 8.79 -20.46
N GLY A 29 -3.02 7.77 -20.98
CA GLY A 29 -2.06 7.91 -22.09
C GLY A 29 -0.82 8.74 -21.73
N ILE A 30 -0.50 8.86 -20.43
CA ILE A 30 0.61 9.66 -19.93
C ILE A 30 1.76 8.75 -19.49
N LEU A 31 2.93 8.92 -20.09
CA LEU A 31 4.17 8.30 -19.62
C LEU A 31 4.70 9.11 -18.42
N PRO A 32 4.68 8.55 -17.18
CA PRO A 32 4.95 9.34 -15.97
C PRO A 32 6.43 9.65 -15.72
N GLY A 33 7.35 9.06 -16.47
CA GLY A 33 8.80 9.25 -16.39
C GLY A 33 9.51 8.71 -17.62
N GLN A 34 10.77 9.08 -17.81
CA GLN A 34 11.61 8.62 -18.94
C GLN A 34 12.61 7.54 -18.50
N ARG A 35 13.25 7.73 -17.35
CA ARG A 35 14.15 6.75 -16.72
C ARG A 35 13.51 6.20 -15.46
N ILE A 36 12.87 5.06 -15.60
CA ILE A 36 12.00 4.48 -14.58
C ILE A 36 12.71 3.33 -13.88
N VAL A 37 12.86 3.39 -12.58
CA VAL A 37 13.19 2.24 -11.75
C VAL A 37 11.93 1.69 -11.13
N ILE A 38 11.69 0.39 -11.27
CA ILE A 38 10.58 -0.34 -10.66
C ILE A 38 11.16 -1.25 -9.58
N ALA A 39 10.82 -1.00 -8.33
CA ALA A 39 11.23 -1.82 -7.20
C ALA A 39 10.08 -2.72 -6.73
N THR A 40 10.32 -4.02 -6.64
CA THR A 40 9.28 -4.99 -6.29
C THR A 40 9.81 -6.17 -5.49
N ASN A 41 8.91 -6.88 -4.85
CA ASN A 41 9.14 -8.16 -4.17
C ASN A 41 8.13 -9.25 -4.63
N ASN A 42 7.42 -9.01 -5.75
CA ASN A 42 6.34 -9.86 -6.23
C ASN A 42 6.16 -9.74 -7.76
N ASP A 43 5.35 -10.64 -8.35
CA ASP A 43 5.18 -10.73 -9.81
C ASP A 43 4.36 -9.60 -10.43
N SER A 44 3.55 -8.87 -9.67
CA SER A 44 2.60 -7.91 -10.23
C SER A 44 3.25 -6.76 -11.01
N ALA A 45 4.46 -6.37 -10.61
CA ALA A 45 5.20 -5.26 -11.20
C ALA A 45 5.72 -5.55 -12.63
N TYR A 46 5.90 -6.82 -12.98
CA TYR A 46 6.45 -7.22 -14.29
C TYR A 46 5.60 -6.79 -15.46
N ARG A 47 4.27 -6.77 -15.27
CA ARG A 47 3.36 -6.25 -16.30
C ARG A 47 3.56 -4.75 -16.53
N ALA A 48 3.75 -3.98 -15.46
CA ALA A 48 4.02 -2.56 -15.58
C ALA A 48 5.36 -2.27 -16.27
N ALA A 49 6.41 -3.06 -15.96
CA ALA A 49 7.71 -2.94 -16.62
C ALA A 49 7.59 -3.12 -18.14
N ARG A 50 6.83 -4.13 -18.59
CA ARG A 50 6.57 -4.37 -20.02
C ARG A 50 5.76 -3.24 -20.66
N ASP A 51 4.71 -2.77 -20.00
CA ASP A 51 3.83 -1.73 -20.52
C ASP A 51 4.61 -0.40 -20.69
N LEU A 52 5.36 0.03 -19.68
CA LEU A 52 6.13 1.27 -19.67
C LEU A 52 7.30 1.25 -20.67
N SER A 53 8.01 0.12 -20.76
CA SER A 53 9.06 -0.05 -21.76
C SER A 53 8.52 0.00 -23.19
N LYS A 54 7.39 -0.65 -23.47
CA LYS A 54 6.70 -0.56 -24.78
C LYS A 54 6.26 0.86 -25.13
N ALA A 55 5.98 1.69 -24.12
CA ALA A 55 5.63 3.09 -24.30
C ALA A 55 6.85 4.00 -24.50
N GLY A 56 8.07 3.46 -24.51
CA GLY A 56 9.31 4.17 -24.81
C GLY A 56 10.11 4.66 -23.62
N ALA A 57 9.77 4.25 -22.39
CA ALA A 57 10.61 4.54 -21.22
C ALA A 57 11.82 3.59 -21.15
N GLU A 58 12.94 4.11 -20.64
CA GLU A 58 14.06 3.30 -20.16
C GLU A 58 13.68 2.73 -18.80
N VAL A 59 13.46 1.41 -18.71
CA VAL A 59 12.97 0.74 -17.51
C VAL A 59 14.03 -0.19 -16.93
N THR A 60 14.35 -0.03 -15.65
CA THR A 60 15.10 -1.00 -14.86
C THR A 60 14.15 -1.64 -13.83
N LEU A 61 13.95 -2.96 -13.90
CA LEU A 61 13.23 -3.69 -12.88
C LEU A 61 14.20 -4.20 -11.81
N VAL A 62 13.97 -3.81 -10.58
CA VAL A 62 14.70 -4.23 -9.38
C VAL A 62 13.79 -5.16 -8.58
N ASP A 63 14.13 -6.43 -8.50
CA ASP A 63 13.37 -7.41 -7.73
C ASP A 63 14.17 -7.82 -6.50
N ALA A 64 13.54 -7.72 -5.34
CA ALA A 64 14.18 -8.10 -4.08
C ALA A 64 14.43 -9.61 -3.97
N ARG A 65 13.76 -10.42 -4.78
CA ARG A 65 13.99 -11.86 -4.89
C ARG A 65 15.20 -12.13 -5.78
N ALA A 66 16.15 -12.92 -5.29
CA ALA A 66 17.31 -13.34 -6.07
C ALA A 66 16.95 -14.43 -7.10
N THR A 67 15.95 -15.25 -6.77
CA THR A 67 15.48 -16.40 -7.57
C THR A 67 13.95 -16.41 -7.63
N ASN A 68 13.38 -17.34 -8.39
CA ASN A 68 11.91 -17.50 -8.52
C ASN A 68 11.23 -16.21 -8.93
N THR A 69 11.66 -15.64 -10.05
CA THR A 69 11.11 -14.41 -10.62
C THR A 69 10.65 -14.67 -12.06
N PRO A 70 9.59 -14.00 -12.55
CA PRO A 70 9.20 -14.09 -13.94
C PRO A 70 10.30 -13.63 -14.89
N SER A 71 10.28 -14.12 -16.13
CA SER A 71 11.15 -13.61 -17.19
C SER A 71 10.68 -12.23 -17.68
N LEU A 72 11.64 -11.41 -18.09
CA LEU A 72 11.40 -10.16 -18.81
C LEU A 72 11.75 -10.33 -20.29
N PRO A 73 11.17 -9.51 -21.19
CA PRO A 73 11.61 -9.41 -22.57
C PRO A 73 13.08 -9.03 -22.69
N ASP A 74 13.73 -9.49 -23.74
CA ASP A 74 15.10 -9.10 -24.06
C ASP A 74 15.25 -7.58 -24.17
N GLY A 75 16.37 -7.05 -23.64
CA GLY A 75 16.67 -5.63 -23.61
C GLY A 75 16.12 -4.85 -22.42
N LEU A 76 15.31 -5.48 -21.54
CA LEU A 76 14.88 -4.90 -20.28
C LEU A 76 15.86 -5.26 -19.16
N ARG A 77 16.44 -4.24 -18.49
CA ARG A 77 17.36 -4.47 -17.38
C ARG A 77 16.59 -5.03 -16.17
N HIS A 78 17.13 -6.13 -15.61
CA HIS A 78 16.56 -6.84 -14.48
C HIS A 78 17.62 -7.09 -13.41
N ASP A 79 17.59 -6.30 -12.34
CA ASP A 79 18.50 -6.41 -11.20
C ASP A 79 17.78 -7.19 -10.09
N LYS A 80 18.30 -8.36 -9.72
CA LYS A 80 17.71 -9.29 -8.74
C LYS A 80 18.48 -9.29 -7.43
N GLY A 81 17.76 -9.50 -6.30
CA GLY A 81 18.34 -9.50 -4.96
C GLY A 81 18.52 -8.11 -4.37
N TYR A 82 17.92 -7.08 -4.98
CA TYR A 82 18.06 -5.69 -4.53
C TYR A 82 16.71 -5.07 -4.16
N ALA A 83 16.76 -4.13 -3.21
CA ALA A 83 15.60 -3.33 -2.80
C ALA A 83 15.99 -1.84 -2.68
N PRO A 84 15.01 -0.90 -2.74
CA PRO A 84 15.30 0.52 -2.60
C PRO A 84 15.70 0.86 -1.16
N LEU A 85 16.84 1.52 -0.99
CA LEU A 85 17.36 1.95 0.31
C LEU A 85 17.06 3.42 0.59
N GLN A 86 17.38 4.29 -0.37
CA GLN A 86 17.24 5.74 -0.21
C GLN A 86 17.12 6.45 -1.55
N THR A 87 16.30 7.49 -1.59
CA THR A 87 16.16 8.38 -2.76
C THR A 87 17.06 9.59 -2.67
N PHE A 88 17.43 10.14 -3.83
CA PHE A 88 18.21 11.37 -3.98
C PHE A 88 17.50 12.35 -4.90
N GLY A 89 17.77 13.63 -4.69
CA GLY A 89 17.22 14.73 -5.46
C GLY A 89 16.95 15.94 -4.57
N ARG A 90 16.76 17.11 -5.16
CA ARG A 90 16.47 18.33 -4.40
C ARG A 90 14.97 18.55 -4.26
N LYS A 91 14.26 18.81 -5.36
CA LYS A 91 12.79 18.96 -5.40
C LYS A 91 12.11 17.70 -5.89
N ASN A 92 12.71 17.04 -6.87
CA ASN A 92 12.22 15.81 -7.49
C ASN A 92 13.28 14.71 -7.37
N LEU A 93 12.87 13.50 -7.57
CA LEU A 93 13.74 12.33 -7.66
C LEU A 93 14.77 12.51 -8.78
N SER A 94 16.02 12.16 -8.50
CA SER A 94 17.10 12.11 -9.49
C SER A 94 17.83 10.77 -9.50
N ALA A 95 17.78 10.03 -8.39
CA ALA A 95 18.40 8.72 -8.28
C ALA A 95 17.84 7.93 -7.08
N VAL A 96 18.03 6.63 -7.09
CA VAL A 96 17.78 5.72 -5.98
C VAL A 96 19.02 4.92 -5.65
N GLN A 97 19.38 4.84 -4.38
CA GLN A 97 20.35 3.90 -3.84
C GLN A 97 19.64 2.58 -3.60
N LEU A 98 20.21 1.49 -4.07
CA LEU A 98 19.75 0.14 -3.77
C LEU A 98 20.53 -0.44 -2.60
N ALA A 99 19.93 -1.42 -1.94
CA ALA A 99 20.59 -2.30 -1.00
C ALA A 99 20.42 -3.76 -1.44
N GLU A 100 21.40 -4.58 -1.15
CA GLU A 100 21.33 -6.03 -1.19
C GLU A 100 21.21 -6.59 0.21
N ARG A 101 20.65 -7.79 0.34
CA ARG A 101 20.45 -8.43 1.63
C ARG A 101 21.32 -9.67 1.74
N ASP A 102 22.17 -9.69 2.78
CA ASP A 102 22.88 -10.87 3.21
C ASP A 102 22.19 -11.41 4.47
N GLU A 103 21.61 -12.61 4.37
CA GLU A 103 20.77 -13.22 5.40
C GLU A 103 19.68 -12.27 5.92
N THR A 104 19.95 -11.52 6.99
CA THR A 104 19.03 -10.60 7.64
C THR A 104 19.45 -9.13 7.56
N VAL A 105 20.68 -8.84 7.12
CA VAL A 105 21.26 -7.50 7.14
C VAL A 105 21.25 -6.89 5.74
N TRP A 106 20.85 -5.64 5.66
CA TRP A 106 20.92 -4.85 4.43
C TRP A 106 22.28 -4.18 4.31
N HIS A 107 22.84 -4.17 3.10
CA HIS A 107 24.09 -3.49 2.74
C HIS A 107 23.84 -2.58 1.56
N ALA A 108 24.41 -1.36 1.61
CA ALA A 108 24.30 -0.44 0.48
C ALA A 108 25.01 -1.03 -0.74
N ALA A 109 24.32 -1.02 -1.87
CA ALA A 109 24.79 -1.55 -3.14
C ALA A 109 24.94 -0.45 -4.19
N GLN A 110 24.41 -0.67 -5.38
CA GLN A 110 24.50 0.27 -6.50
C GLN A 110 23.51 1.45 -6.39
N LYS A 111 23.87 2.56 -7.03
CA LYS A 111 23.00 3.72 -7.23
C LYS A 111 22.55 3.80 -8.68
N LEU A 112 21.27 4.02 -8.90
CA LEU A 112 20.67 4.14 -10.22
C LEU A 112 20.08 5.55 -10.40
N ASP A 113 20.43 6.21 -11.50
CA ASP A 113 19.80 7.47 -11.89
C ASP A 113 18.39 7.20 -12.43
N CYS A 114 17.41 7.95 -11.94
CA CYS A 114 16.02 7.83 -12.37
C CYS A 114 15.24 9.11 -12.09
N ASP A 115 14.21 9.38 -12.90
CA ASP A 115 13.25 10.45 -12.69
C ASP A 115 11.93 9.96 -12.09
N LEU A 116 11.73 8.62 -12.07
CA LEU A 116 10.58 7.97 -11.47
C LEU A 116 11.00 6.66 -10.79
N LEU A 117 10.55 6.48 -9.55
CA LEU A 117 10.67 5.23 -8.81
C LEU A 117 9.26 4.68 -8.52
N LEU A 118 8.96 3.53 -9.09
CA LEU A 118 7.71 2.82 -8.87
C LEU A 118 7.94 1.68 -7.86
N VAL A 119 7.10 1.60 -6.82
CA VAL A 119 7.29 0.64 -5.73
C VAL A 119 6.09 -0.27 -5.56
N SER A 120 6.33 -1.58 -5.45
CA SER A 120 5.32 -2.58 -5.11
C SER A 120 5.84 -3.51 -4.01
N GLY A 121 5.35 -3.33 -2.79
CA GLY A 121 5.67 -4.15 -1.62
C GLY A 121 4.66 -5.28 -1.37
N GLY A 122 3.83 -5.61 -2.35
CA GLY A 122 2.78 -6.61 -2.27
C GLY A 122 1.37 -5.99 -2.26
N TRP A 123 0.38 -6.83 -1.99
CA TRP A 123 -1.02 -6.45 -2.09
C TRP A 123 -1.79 -6.75 -0.81
N SER A 124 -2.68 -5.85 -0.42
CA SER A 124 -3.61 -6.03 0.69
C SER A 124 -5.03 -6.12 0.16
N PRO A 125 -5.74 -7.22 0.38
CA PRO A 125 -7.17 -7.33 0.13
C PRO A 125 -7.98 -6.28 0.88
N VAL A 126 -9.12 -5.87 0.32
CA VAL A 126 -10.06 -4.94 0.94
C VAL A 126 -11.00 -5.72 1.85
N VAL A 127 -10.62 -5.90 3.11
CA VAL A 127 -11.34 -6.74 4.09
C VAL A 127 -12.25 -5.95 5.03
N ASN A 128 -12.45 -4.64 4.80
CA ASN A 128 -13.19 -3.78 5.73
C ASN A 128 -14.64 -4.21 5.93
N LEU A 129 -15.34 -4.63 4.88
CA LEU A 129 -16.75 -5.03 4.99
C LEU A 129 -16.93 -6.30 5.82
N SER A 130 -16.05 -7.31 5.64
CA SER A 130 -16.08 -8.52 6.43
C SER A 130 -15.65 -8.28 7.89
N SER A 131 -14.60 -7.47 8.12
CA SER A 131 -14.10 -7.18 9.46
C SER A 131 -15.02 -6.27 10.28
N ASN A 132 -15.80 -5.40 9.65
CA ASN A 132 -16.80 -4.56 10.34
C ASN A 132 -17.95 -5.37 10.96
N ARG A 133 -18.19 -6.60 10.49
CA ARG A 133 -19.21 -7.52 11.03
C ARG A 133 -18.70 -8.38 12.19
N GLY A 134 -17.53 -8.08 12.72
CA GLY A 134 -16.99 -8.67 13.94
C GLY A 134 -15.99 -9.79 13.72
N ALA A 135 -15.83 -10.31 12.51
CA ALA A 135 -14.80 -11.31 12.19
C ALA A 135 -13.44 -10.62 11.96
N ALA A 136 -12.44 -10.93 12.77
CA ALA A 136 -11.08 -10.44 12.51
C ALA A 136 -10.53 -11.11 11.24
N PRO A 137 -9.87 -10.38 10.32
CA PRO A 137 -9.26 -10.99 9.15
C PRO A 137 -8.08 -11.87 9.58
N GLY A 138 -7.90 -13.01 8.88
CA GLY A 138 -6.82 -13.96 9.13
C GLY A 138 -5.57 -13.62 8.32
N TRP A 139 -4.38 -13.83 8.90
CA TRP A 139 -3.13 -13.66 8.19
C TRP A 139 -2.85 -14.85 7.26
N ASN A 140 -2.51 -14.56 6.01
CA ASN A 140 -2.02 -15.52 5.04
C ASN A 140 -0.54 -15.26 4.76
N SER A 141 0.33 -16.17 5.19
CA SER A 141 1.79 -16.03 5.07
C SER A 141 2.28 -16.17 3.64
N GLU A 142 1.62 -16.97 2.80
CA GLU A 142 2.01 -17.18 1.41
C GLU A 142 1.87 -15.92 0.56
N ASN A 143 0.81 -15.12 0.83
CA ASN A 143 0.54 -13.86 0.15
C ASN A 143 0.95 -12.63 0.97
N ALA A 144 1.45 -12.82 2.19
CA ALA A 144 1.83 -11.78 3.13
C ALA A 144 0.73 -10.70 3.29
N CYS A 145 -0.52 -11.13 3.49
CA CYS A 145 -1.67 -10.23 3.60
C CYS A 145 -2.76 -10.82 4.52
N PHE A 146 -3.68 -9.95 4.94
CA PHE A 146 -4.88 -10.38 5.65
C PHE A 146 -6.00 -10.76 4.67
N LEU A 147 -6.66 -11.88 4.93
CA LEU A 147 -7.80 -12.39 4.17
C LEU A 147 -9.07 -12.36 5.02
N PRO A 148 -10.27 -12.26 4.41
CA PRO A 148 -11.52 -12.42 5.12
C PRO A 148 -11.58 -13.80 5.79
N THR A 149 -12.05 -13.84 7.02
CA THR A 149 -12.41 -15.08 7.71
C THR A 149 -13.91 -15.31 7.59
N PRO A 150 -14.39 -16.56 7.69
CA PRO A 150 -15.83 -16.85 7.71
C PRO A 150 -16.54 -16.02 8.78
N ALA A 151 -17.58 -15.31 8.41
CA ALA A 151 -18.43 -14.56 9.32
C ALA A 151 -19.56 -15.44 9.84
N THR A 152 -20.12 -15.07 10.99
CA THR A 152 -21.31 -15.71 11.56
C THR A 152 -22.58 -15.47 10.75
N GLU A 153 -22.56 -14.40 9.93
CA GLU A 153 -23.63 -14.04 9.01
C GLU A 153 -23.31 -14.44 7.57
N PRO A 154 -24.30 -14.64 6.70
CA PRO A 154 -24.08 -14.98 5.30
C PRO A 154 -23.45 -13.79 4.54
N LEU A 155 -22.13 -13.68 4.63
CA LEU A 155 -21.32 -12.71 3.93
C LEU A 155 -20.32 -13.45 3.04
N PHE A 156 -20.44 -13.27 1.74
CA PHE A 156 -19.60 -13.91 0.75
C PHE A 156 -18.69 -12.90 0.10
N SER A 157 -17.39 -13.15 0.14
CA SER A 157 -16.37 -12.31 -0.50
C SER A 157 -15.81 -13.03 -1.71
N ALA A 158 -15.38 -12.27 -2.73
CA ALA A 158 -14.86 -12.83 -3.97
C ALA A 158 -13.70 -12.01 -4.54
N GLY A 159 -12.92 -12.60 -5.43
CA GLY A 159 -11.87 -11.95 -6.19
C GLY A 159 -10.75 -11.38 -5.32
N ALA A 160 -10.26 -10.20 -5.66
CA ALA A 160 -9.12 -9.57 -4.98
C ALA A 160 -9.39 -9.26 -3.50
N ALA A 161 -10.66 -9.18 -3.07
CA ALA A 161 -11.01 -9.06 -1.65
C ALA A 161 -10.70 -10.34 -0.86
N CYS A 162 -10.59 -11.49 -1.55
CA CYS A 162 -10.17 -12.77 -0.99
C CYS A 162 -8.72 -13.13 -1.30
N GLY A 163 -7.92 -12.19 -1.79
CA GLY A 163 -6.53 -12.44 -2.17
C GLY A 163 -6.36 -13.26 -3.44
N ILE A 164 -7.33 -13.23 -4.36
CA ILE A 164 -7.27 -13.89 -5.67
C ILE A 164 -6.91 -12.84 -6.71
N TRP A 165 -5.79 -13.05 -7.44
CA TRP A 165 -5.20 -11.99 -8.26
C TRP A 165 -5.29 -12.23 -9.78
N GLN A 166 -5.54 -13.45 -10.23
CA GLN A 166 -5.73 -13.77 -11.65
C GLN A 166 -7.17 -13.50 -12.08
N HIS A 167 -7.36 -12.90 -13.25
CA HIS A 167 -8.68 -12.48 -13.75
C HIS A 167 -9.68 -13.62 -13.82
N ALA A 168 -9.33 -14.73 -14.49
CA ALA A 168 -10.22 -15.89 -14.61
C ALA A 168 -10.57 -16.50 -13.23
N ALA A 169 -9.62 -16.52 -12.29
CA ALA A 169 -9.89 -17.01 -10.93
C ALA A 169 -10.78 -16.03 -10.15
N CYS A 170 -10.66 -14.71 -10.37
CA CYS A 170 -11.58 -13.73 -9.79
C CYS A 170 -13.03 -13.96 -10.28
N GLU A 171 -13.22 -14.21 -11.57
CA GLU A 171 -14.53 -14.52 -12.15
C GLU A 171 -15.11 -15.80 -11.55
N ALA A 172 -14.34 -16.89 -11.53
CA ALA A 172 -14.74 -18.15 -10.93
C ALA A 172 -15.07 -18.00 -9.42
N SER A 173 -14.31 -17.18 -8.71
CA SER A 173 -14.58 -16.86 -7.31
C SER A 173 -15.91 -16.12 -7.13
N GLY A 174 -16.26 -15.20 -8.05
CA GLY A 174 -17.54 -14.50 -8.05
C GLY A 174 -18.73 -15.47 -8.25
N VAL A 175 -18.61 -16.39 -9.20
CA VAL A 175 -19.61 -17.44 -9.45
C VAL A 175 -19.78 -18.31 -8.20
N ALA A 176 -18.68 -18.78 -7.61
CA ALA A 176 -18.73 -19.61 -6.41
C ALA A 176 -19.36 -18.87 -5.21
N ALA A 177 -19.08 -17.57 -5.05
CA ALA A 177 -19.71 -16.76 -4.01
C ALA A 177 -21.22 -16.63 -4.21
N ALA A 178 -21.69 -16.45 -5.45
CA ALA A 178 -23.11 -16.42 -5.79
C ALA A 178 -23.80 -17.75 -5.52
N GLN A 179 -23.20 -18.88 -5.93
CA GLN A 179 -23.70 -20.22 -5.64
C GLN A 179 -23.83 -20.46 -4.13
N SER A 180 -22.79 -20.11 -3.37
CA SER A 180 -22.84 -20.19 -1.89
C SER A 180 -23.99 -19.38 -1.30
N ALA A 181 -24.23 -18.17 -1.83
CA ALA A 181 -25.34 -17.31 -1.38
C ALA A 181 -26.73 -17.90 -1.69
N LEU A 182 -26.84 -18.71 -2.74
CA LEU A 182 -28.05 -19.44 -3.11
C LEU A 182 -28.21 -20.80 -2.38
N GLY A 183 -27.23 -21.20 -1.58
CA GLY A 183 -27.20 -22.50 -0.91
C GLY A 183 -26.83 -23.66 -1.85
N GLU A 184 -26.24 -23.35 -3.00
CA GLU A 184 -25.77 -24.34 -3.97
C GLU A 184 -24.33 -24.78 -3.65
N PRO A 185 -23.91 -25.98 -4.08
CA PRO A 185 -22.52 -26.42 -3.97
C PRO A 185 -21.59 -25.49 -4.72
N ALA A 186 -20.54 -25.01 -4.06
CA ALA A 186 -19.60 -24.07 -4.62
C ALA A 186 -18.14 -24.48 -4.35
N HIS A 187 -17.27 -24.26 -5.33
CA HIS A 187 -15.84 -24.56 -5.25
C HIS A 187 -15.01 -23.30 -5.53
N PRO A 188 -14.82 -22.42 -4.54
CA PRO A 188 -14.07 -21.20 -4.74
C PRO A 188 -12.58 -21.52 -5.01
N PRO A 189 -11.93 -20.77 -5.92
CA PRO A 189 -10.49 -20.86 -6.11
C PRO A 189 -9.74 -20.50 -4.81
N LYS A 190 -8.57 -21.09 -4.65
CA LYS A 190 -7.69 -20.73 -3.52
C LYS A 190 -7.15 -19.30 -3.67
N PRO A 191 -6.91 -18.60 -2.54
CA PRO A 191 -6.17 -17.33 -2.56
C PRO A 191 -4.81 -17.51 -3.22
N GLY A 192 -4.35 -16.46 -3.94
CA GLY A 192 -3.09 -16.47 -4.68
C GLY A 192 -3.27 -16.04 -6.13
N GLY A 193 -2.40 -16.52 -7.00
CA GLY A 193 -2.47 -16.24 -8.44
C GLY A 193 -1.20 -15.60 -8.99
N TRP A 194 -0.17 -15.50 -8.18
CA TRP A 194 1.19 -15.26 -8.64
C TRP A 194 1.90 -16.60 -8.84
N GLU A 195 2.72 -16.69 -9.89
CA GLU A 195 3.46 -17.92 -10.20
C GLU A 195 4.59 -18.16 -9.21
N ASN A 196 5.16 -17.06 -8.72
CA ASN A 196 6.28 -17.07 -7.80
C ASN A 196 5.88 -16.50 -6.42
N PRO A 197 6.43 -17.04 -5.32
CA PRO A 197 6.12 -16.55 -4.00
C PRO A 197 6.56 -15.09 -3.81
N ILE A 198 5.81 -14.35 -3.02
CA ILE A 198 6.23 -13.03 -2.54
C ILE A 198 7.35 -13.18 -1.53
N GLN A 199 8.33 -12.28 -1.56
CA GLN A 199 9.32 -12.11 -0.49
C GLN A 199 8.91 -10.92 0.37
N PRO A 200 8.33 -11.12 1.57
CA PRO A 200 7.88 -10.01 2.40
C PRO A 200 9.03 -9.09 2.79
N ILE A 201 8.91 -7.82 2.43
CA ILE A 201 9.83 -6.74 2.81
C ILE A 201 8.96 -5.55 3.20
N TYR A 202 9.11 -5.08 4.42
CA TYR A 202 8.32 -3.99 4.96
C TYR A 202 9.13 -2.71 5.09
N GLU A 203 10.42 -2.84 5.42
CA GLU A 203 11.36 -1.74 5.48
C GLU A 203 12.73 -2.15 4.96
N VAL A 204 13.42 -1.19 4.35
CA VAL A 204 14.84 -1.28 3.97
C VAL A 204 15.55 -0.10 4.60
N CYS A 205 16.39 -0.36 5.60
CA CYS A 205 17.15 0.68 6.29
C CYS A 205 18.52 0.16 6.73
N LEU A 206 19.46 1.07 6.89
CA LEU A 206 20.76 0.83 7.53
C LEU A 206 20.76 1.49 8.91
N PRO A 207 21.53 0.95 9.89
CA PRO A 207 21.58 1.53 11.24
C PRO A 207 21.98 3.00 11.29
N GLU A 208 22.84 3.44 10.36
CA GLU A 208 23.37 4.80 10.28
C GLU A 208 22.58 5.72 9.35
N GLN A 209 21.45 5.26 8.83
CA GLN A 209 20.65 6.02 7.88
C GLN A 209 19.86 7.13 8.60
N ASN A 210 20.07 8.38 8.20
CA ASN A 210 19.37 9.55 8.75
C ASN A 210 18.11 9.94 7.95
N ALA A 211 17.86 9.32 6.79
CA ALA A 211 16.71 9.65 5.97
C ALA A 211 15.44 9.05 6.56
N LYS A 212 14.36 9.84 6.62
CA LYS A 212 13.06 9.38 7.10
C LYS A 212 12.48 8.33 6.16
N SER A 213 11.96 7.23 6.73
CA SER A 213 11.24 6.17 6.03
C SER A 213 9.78 6.26 6.43
N PHE A 214 8.92 6.78 5.54
CA PHE A 214 7.50 6.98 5.83
C PHE A 214 6.72 5.68 5.71
N VAL A 215 5.88 5.42 6.69
CA VAL A 215 4.92 4.32 6.75
C VAL A 215 3.51 4.80 6.45
N ASP A 216 3.15 5.98 6.95
CA ASP A 216 1.88 6.66 6.65
C ASP A 216 2.19 8.04 6.06
N PHE A 217 1.87 8.23 4.78
CA PHE A 217 2.11 9.48 4.05
C PHE A 217 1.08 10.58 4.34
N GLN A 218 -0.06 10.26 4.94
CA GLN A 218 -1.10 11.24 5.23
C GLN A 218 -0.90 11.91 6.59
N HIS A 219 -0.33 11.19 7.55
CA HIS A 219 -0.01 11.70 8.87
C HIS A 219 1.49 11.78 9.15
N ASP A 220 2.31 11.65 8.12
CA ASP A 220 3.78 11.75 8.19
C ASP A 220 4.40 10.80 9.24
N VAL A 221 3.79 9.63 9.46
CA VAL A 221 4.31 8.63 10.41
C VAL A 221 5.47 7.87 9.77
N THR A 222 6.61 7.89 10.43
CA THR A 222 7.83 7.19 10.00
C THR A 222 8.04 5.89 10.79
N SER A 223 8.95 5.06 10.30
CA SER A 223 9.38 3.85 11.03
C SER A 223 10.05 4.19 12.36
N SER A 224 10.72 5.34 12.46
CA SER A 224 11.31 5.82 13.72
C SER A 224 10.25 6.19 14.76
N ASP A 225 9.10 6.73 14.36
CA ASP A 225 7.99 7.02 15.26
C ASP A 225 7.39 5.74 15.86
N LEU A 226 7.33 4.67 15.06
CA LEU A 226 6.88 3.35 15.53
C LEU A 226 7.86 2.74 16.53
N ARG A 227 9.17 2.85 16.27
CA ARG A 227 10.21 2.41 17.20
C ARG A 227 10.18 3.22 18.49
N LEU A 228 9.98 4.54 18.40
CA LEU A 228 9.83 5.41 19.58
C LEU A 228 8.61 4.99 20.42
N ALA A 229 7.45 4.76 19.78
CA ALA A 229 6.26 4.28 20.47
C ALA A 229 6.54 2.97 21.25
N HIS A 230 7.25 2.02 20.63
CA HIS A 230 7.65 0.79 21.30
C HIS A 230 8.60 1.06 22.48
N GLN A 231 9.60 1.93 22.30
CA GLN A 231 10.56 2.32 23.36
C GLN A 231 9.86 2.95 24.55
N GLU A 232 8.78 3.71 24.33
CA GLU A 232 7.94 4.30 25.38
C GLU A 232 6.93 3.32 25.99
N GLY A 233 6.98 2.03 25.62
CA GLY A 233 6.22 0.96 26.25
C GLY A 233 4.88 0.62 25.58
N PHE A 234 4.58 1.16 24.40
CA PHE A 234 3.37 0.78 23.66
C PHE A 234 3.58 -0.56 22.96
N VAL A 235 3.11 -1.63 23.58
CA VAL A 235 3.21 -3.01 23.07
C VAL A 235 1.97 -3.49 22.30
N SER A 236 0.89 -2.73 22.33
CA SER A 236 -0.35 -3.00 21.60
C SER A 236 -0.39 -2.17 20.33
N VAL A 237 -0.70 -2.81 19.19
CA VAL A 237 -0.84 -2.11 17.88
C VAL A 237 -1.92 -1.02 17.91
N GLU A 238 -3.00 -1.22 18.67
CA GLU A 238 -4.05 -0.21 18.83
C GLU A 238 -3.58 1.01 19.62
N HIS A 239 -2.68 0.84 20.59
CA HIS A 239 -2.09 1.95 21.34
C HIS A 239 -1.01 2.65 20.53
N MET A 240 -0.11 1.89 19.89
CA MET A 240 0.88 2.44 18.96
C MET A 240 0.21 3.28 17.86
N LYS A 241 -0.87 2.77 17.27
CA LYS A 241 -1.66 3.50 16.27
C LYS A 241 -2.17 4.84 16.80
N ARG A 242 -2.69 4.90 18.04
CA ARG A 242 -3.20 6.15 18.63
C ARG A 242 -2.09 7.12 19.01
N TYR A 243 -0.97 6.61 19.47
CA TYR A 243 0.20 7.41 19.83
C TYR A 243 0.81 8.08 18.60
N THR A 244 1.00 7.33 17.51
CA THR A 244 1.65 7.80 16.28
C THR A 244 0.69 8.39 15.25
N THR A 245 -0.62 8.21 15.42
CA THR A 245 -1.67 8.50 14.42
C THR A 245 -1.63 7.61 13.16
N LEU A 246 -0.86 6.51 13.17
CA LEU A 246 -0.77 5.56 12.07
C LEU A 246 -2.16 5.08 11.61
N GLY A 247 -2.47 5.25 10.34
CA GLY A 247 -3.71 4.79 9.74
C GLY A 247 -4.97 5.46 10.29
N MET A 248 -4.85 6.66 10.87
CA MET A 248 -5.99 7.44 11.37
C MET A 248 -6.49 8.49 10.38
N ALA A 249 -5.82 8.66 9.25
CA ALA A 249 -6.24 9.55 8.18
C ALA A 249 -7.39 8.95 7.33
N THR A 250 -7.80 9.67 6.27
CA THR A 250 -8.93 9.29 5.41
C THR A 250 -8.74 7.97 4.68
N ASP A 251 -7.50 7.54 4.45
CA ASP A 251 -7.17 6.23 3.89
C ASP A 251 -7.30 5.08 4.90
N GLN A 252 -7.42 5.38 6.19
CA GLN A 252 -7.50 4.44 7.31
C GLN A 252 -6.40 3.36 7.28
N GLY A 253 -5.19 3.76 6.88
CA GLY A 253 -4.02 2.90 6.87
C GLY A 253 -4.01 1.80 5.80
N LYS A 254 -4.75 1.96 4.72
CA LYS A 254 -4.80 0.98 3.62
C LYS A 254 -3.43 0.60 3.09
N MET A 255 -2.49 1.54 3.06
CA MET A 255 -1.12 1.32 2.61
C MET A 255 -0.16 0.99 3.77
N GLY A 256 -0.29 1.70 4.90
CA GLY A 256 0.69 1.67 5.99
C GLY A 256 0.43 0.65 7.10
N ASN A 257 -0.81 0.22 7.34
CA ASN A 257 -1.12 -0.62 8.51
C ASN A 257 -0.32 -1.93 8.53
N VAL A 258 -0.21 -2.65 7.41
CA VAL A 258 0.54 -3.92 7.36
C VAL A 258 2.03 -3.69 7.62
N ILE A 259 2.59 -2.60 7.10
CA ILE A 259 3.98 -2.22 7.36
C ILE A 259 4.17 -1.93 8.85
N GLY A 260 3.29 -1.13 9.44
CA GLY A 260 3.33 -0.82 10.87
C GLY A 260 3.19 -2.05 11.77
N LEU A 261 2.31 -2.99 11.41
CA LEU A 261 2.19 -4.28 12.11
C LEU A 261 3.47 -5.11 12.03
N ALA A 262 4.11 -5.14 10.87
CA ALA A 262 5.35 -5.88 10.67
C ALA A 262 6.50 -5.29 11.50
N LEU A 263 6.66 -3.96 11.51
CA LEU A 263 7.68 -3.28 12.31
C LEU A 263 7.44 -3.46 13.82
N MET A 264 6.18 -3.45 14.25
CA MET A 264 5.84 -3.74 15.64
C MET A 264 6.11 -5.20 16.00
N ALA A 265 5.81 -6.13 15.09
CA ALA A 265 6.11 -7.55 15.29
C ALA A 265 7.61 -7.78 15.44
N GLU A 266 8.42 -7.15 14.59
CA GLU A 266 9.89 -7.18 14.67
C GLU A 266 10.38 -6.62 16.02
N ALA A 267 9.90 -5.45 16.46
CA ALA A 267 10.29 -4.82 17.70
C ALA A 267 9.93 -5.66 18.94
N LEU A 268 8.84 -6.43 18.87
CA LEU A 268 8.38 -7.31 19.95
C LEU A 268 8.95 -8.73 19.87
N GLY A 269 9.71 -9.09 18.82
CA GLY A 269 10.16 -10.47 18.59
C GLY A 269 9.00 -11.45 18.33
N LYS A 270 7.91 -10.98 17.72
CA LYS A 270 6.68 -11.72 17.44
C LYS A 270 6.40 -11.83 15.94
N THR A 271 5.46 -12.68 15.58
CA THR A 271 4.89 -12.72 14.23
C THR A 271 3.76 -11.71 14.08
N ILE A 272 3.43 -11.34 12.83
CA ILE A 272 2.31 -10.42 12.54
C ILE A 272 0.97 -10.94 13.13
N PRO A 273 0.60 -12.24 13.00
CA PRO A 273 -0.59 -12.76 13.66
C PRO A 273 -0.63 -12.60 15.17
N GLU A 274 0.49 -12.76 15.86
CA GLU A 274 0.57 -12.63 17.32
C GLU A 274 0.44 -11.19 17.81
N VAL A 275 0.85 -10.23 16.99
CA VAL A 275 0.67 -8.80 17.28
C VAL A 275 -0.78 -8.38 17.02
N GLY A 276 -1.47 -9.09 16.14
CA GLY A 276 -2.86 -8.84 15.79
C GLY A 276 -3.00 -7.80 14.66
N THR A 277 -4.21 -7.28 14.51
CA THR A 277 -4.52 -6.27 13.49
C THR A 277 -5.45 -5.20 14.03
N THR A 278 -5.39 -4.02 13.41
CA THR A 278 -6.31 -2.92 13.73
C THR A 278 -7.64 -3.12 13.02
N ARG A 279 -8.74 -2.62 13.60
CA ARG A 279 -10.07 -2.67 13.00
C ARG A 279 -10.34 -1.40 12.20
N PHE A 280 -10.93 -1.58 11.03
CA PHE A 280 -11.45 -0.48 10.22
C PHE A 280 -12.76 0.05 10.82
N ARG A 281 -12.98 1.35 10.70
CA ARG A 281 -14.22 2.02 11.14
C ARG A 281 -14.96 2.61 9.94
N PRO A 282 -16.30 2.46 9.87
CA PRO A 282 -17.08 3.17 8.85
C PRO A 282 -17.03 4.70 9.06
N PRO A 283 -17.02 5.50 7.98
CA PRO A 283 -16.91 5.10 6.58
C PRO A 283 -15.47 4.75 6.21
N TYR A 284 -15.25 3.59 5.63
CA TYR A 284 -13.95 3.14 5.17
C TYR A 284 -13.45 3.93 3.94
N THR A 285 -14.38 4.32 3.09
CA THR A 285 -14.11 5.23 1.96
C THR A 285 -14.68 6.60 2.30
N PRO A 286 -13.93 7.69 2.12
CA PRO A 286 -14.42 9.04 2.37
C PRO A 286 -15.71 9.30 1.59
N VAL A 287 -16.71 9.85 2.27
CA VAL A 287 -18.02 10.17 1.70
C VAL A 287 -18.16 11.69 1.59
N ALA A 288 -18.48 12.19 0.40
CA ALA A 288 -18.71 13.60 0.20
C ALA A 288 -19.97 14.06 0.97
N ILE A 289 -19.91 15.26 1.56
CA ILE A 289 -21.05 15.85 2.30
C ILE A 289 -22.31 15.89 1.42
N GLY A 290 -22.16 16.14 0.11
CA GLY A 290 -23.28 16.12 -0.83
C GLY A 290 -24.02 14.79 -0.91
N ALA A 291 -23.35 13.66 -0.67
CA ALA A 291 -24.00 12.34 -0.63
C ALA A 291 -24.92 12.18 0.59
N PHE A 292 -24.57 12.79 1.73
CA PHE A 292 -25.45 12.80 2.92
C PHE A 292 -26.68 13.70 2.75
N ALA A 293 -26.57 14.79 1.99
CA ALA A 293 -27.69 15.67 1.72
C ALA A 293 -28.76 15.02 0.83
N GLY A 294 -28.39 14.03 0.03
CA GLY A 294 -29.27 13.36 -0.90
C GLY A 294 -29.90 14.34 -1.91
N ARG A 295 -31.21 14.26 -2.10
CA ARG A 295 -31.95 15.17 -2.99
C ARG A 295 -32.37 16.49 -2.34
N GLN A 296 -32.24 16.63 -1.03
CA GLN A 296 -32.62 17.83 -0.27
C GLN A 296 -31.47 18.83 -0.22
N VAL A 297 -31.10 19.37 -1.36
CA VAL A 297 -30.02 20.37 -1.51
C VAL A 297 -30.57 21.78 -1.52
N GLY A 298 -31.30 22.17 -0.50
CA GLY A 298 -31.91 23.50 -0.37
C GLY A 298 -30.97 24.54 0.28
N ALA A 299 -31.55 25.70 0.60
CA ALA A 299 -30.85 26.84 1.21
C ALA A 299 -30.15 26.49 2.55
N HIS A 300 -30.62 25.46 3.23
CA HIS A 300 -30.07 25.00 4.50
C HIS A 300 -28.89 24.02 4.32
N PHE A 301 -28.61 23.52 3.13
CA PHE A 301 -27.45 22.73 2.80
C PHE A 301 -26.21 23.62 2.64
N LYS A 302 -25.77 24.23 3.74
CA LYS A 302 -24.52 25.00 3.77
C LYS A 302 -23.57 24.36 4.76
N ALA A 303 -22.54 23.71 4.25
CA ALA A 303 -21.44 23.19 5.06
C ALA A 303 -20.60 24.31 5.71
N LEU A 304 -20.77 25.55 5.25
CA LEU A 304 -20.03 26.70 5.70
C LEU A 304 -20.64 27.27 7.00
N ARG A 305 -19.89 27.22 8.08
CA ARG A 305 -20.19 27.95 9.31
C ARG A 305 -19.57 29.34 9.25
N ARG A 306 -20.36 30.36 9.60
CA ARG A 306 -19.91 31.75 9.62
C ARG A 306 -20.01 32.34 11.03
N THR A 307 -18.99 33.07 11.43
CA THR A 307 -19.06 33.88 12.65
C THR A 307 -20.04 35.05 12.49
N PRO A 308 -20.55 35.63 13.57
CA PRO A 308 -21.40 36.84 13.49
C PRO A 308 -20.73 38.00 12.74
N LEU A 309 -19.40 38.11 12.82
CA LEU A 309 -18.62 39.15 12.16
C LEU A 309 -18.19 38.83 10.72
N HIS A 310 -18.53 37.66 10.19
CA HIS A 310 -18.08 37.24 8.86
C HIS A 310 -18.38 38.26 7.76
N ASN A 311 -19.63 38.68 7.64
CA ASN A 311 -20.03 39.64 6.63
C ASN A 311 -19.43 41.04 6.84
N TRP A 312 -19.20 41.44 8.07
CA TRP A 312 -18.55 42.69 8.41
C TRP A 312 -17.05 42.67 7.98
N ASN A 313 -16.36 41.59 8.26
CA ASN A 313 -14.97 41.38 7.85
C ASN A 313 -14.82 41.36 6.33
N LEU A 314 -15.72 40.65 5.64
CA LEU A 314 -15.74 40.57 4.17
C LEU A 314 -15.91 41.94 3.52
N LYS A 315 -16.85 42.77 4.01
CA LYS A 315 -17.06 44.16 3.53
C LYS A 315 -15.85 45.08 3.72
N ARG A 316 -14.95 44.72 4.63
CA ARG A 316 -13.69 45.46 4.91
C ARG A 316 -12.47 44.87 4.24
N GLY A 317 -12.63 43.91 3.34
CA GLY A 317 -11.54 43.31 2.56
C GLY A 317 -10.66 42.35 3.35
N ALA A 318 -11.15 41.76 4.46
CA ALA A 318 -10.44 40.71 5.14
C ALA A 318 -10.35 39.48 4.27
N ILE A 319 -9.18 38.88 4.19
CA ILE A 319 -8.96 37.57 3.57
C ILE A 319 -9.50 36.50 4.53
N MET A 320 -10.43 35.66 4.05
CA MET A 320 -11.12 34.67 4.84
C MET A 320 -10.78 33.27 4.35
#